data_88c10ec6dc6c277abd4fedc186899143
#
_entry.id   88c10ec6dc6c277abd4fedc186899143
#
_cell.length_a   1.000
_cell.length_b   1.000
_cell.length_c   1.000
_cell.angle_alpha   90.00
_cell.angle_beta   90.00
_cell.angle_gamma   90.00
#
_symmetry.space_group_name_H-M   'P 1'
#
loop_
_entity.id
_entity.type
_entity.pdbx_description
1 polymer ?
#
loop_
_entity_poly.entity_id
_entity_poly.type
_entity_poly.pdbx_seq_one_letter_code
_entity_poly.pdbx_strand_id
1 'polypeptide(L)'
;MITSEQIRKDLHEIRYYYSRKASLNDASHSIGDSAVRQLVEKYNRAIRVAPLRLYDIYACLYVRGQTQEELAYELSYTPQYIRKLISQLPSYFKNKFNETEVT
;
A
#
# COMPACT_ATOMS: atom_id res chain seq x y z
N MET A 1 7.93 17.20 5.22
CA MET A 1 8.16 15.87 5.79
C MET A 1 6.84 15.14 5.95
N ILE A 2 6.76 13.92 5.48
CA ILE A 2 5.51 13.18 5.54
C ILE A 2 5.34 12.55 6.92
N THR A 3 4.10 12.49 7.41
CA THR A 3 3.80 11.90 8.72
C THR A 3 3.21 10.52 8.56
N SER A 4 3.24 9.73 9.62
CA SER A 4 2.62 8.41 9.60
C SER A 4 1.12 8.50 9.35
N GLU A 5 0.48 9.52 9.86
CA GLU A 5 -0.94 9.71 9.64
C GLU A 5 -1.25 9.95 8.17
N GLN A 6 -0.43 10.77 7.51
CA GLN A 6 -0.60 11.00 6.09
C GLN A 6 -0.42 9.72 5.30
N ILE A 7 0.55 8.91 5.69
CA ILE A 7 0.81 7.63 5.02
C ILE A 7 -0.39 6.70 5.16
N ARG A 8 -1.01 6.66 6.34
CA ARG A 8 -2.19 5.83 6.52
C ARG A 8 -3.33 6.27 5.62
N LYS A 9 -3.51 7.57 5.47
CA LYS A 9 -4.52 8.11 4.56
C LYS A 9 -4.19 7.74 3.11
N ASP A 10 -2.94 7.88 2.74
CA ASP A 10 -2.51 7.53 1.38
C ASP A 10 -2.73 6.05 1.09
N LEU A 11 -2.39 5.19 2.04
CA LEU A 11 -2.60 3.76 1.85
C LEU A 11 -4.09 3.43 1.70
N HIS A 12 -4.93 4.12 2.44
CA HIS A 12 -6.36 3.93 2.31
C HIS A 12 -6.85 4.33 0.93
N GLU A 13 -6.36 5.43 0.40
CA GLU A 13 -6.70 5.87 -0.95
C GLU A 13 -6.20 4.90 -2.01
N ILE A 14 -5.01 4.35 -1.81
CA ILE A 14 -4.46 3.37 -2.72
C ILE A 14 -5.34 2.11 -2.74
N ARG A 15 -5.77 1.67 -1.57
CA ARG A 15 -6.67 0.53 -1.46
C ARG A 15 -7.97 0.79 -2.21
N TYR A 16 -8.51 1.97 -2.05
CA TYR A 16 -9.75 2.35 -2.71
C TYR A 16 -9.56 2.42 -4.23
N TYR A 17 -8.43 2.95 -4.68
CA TYR A 17 -8.13 3.03 -6.10
C TYR A 17 -8.13 1.64 -6.75
N TYR A 18 -7.42 0.71 -6.16
CA TYR A 18 -7.38 -0.64 -6.73
C TYR A 18 -8.71 -1.36 -6.64
N SER A 19 -9.46 -1.10 -5.60
CA SER A 19 -10.79 -1.66 -5.46
C SER A 19 -11.71 -1.20 -6.58
N ARG A 20 -11.69 0.10 -6.86
CA ARG A 20 -12.51 0.65 -7.95
C ARG A 20 -12.05 0.14 -9.30
N LYS A 21 -10.76 0.08 -9.51
CA LYS A 21 -10.22 -0.36 -10.77
C LYS A 21 -10.63 -1.79 -11.08
N ALA A 22 -10.67 -2.63 -10.07
CA ALA A 22 -11.06 -4.01 -10.25
C ALA A 22 -12.53 -4.16 -10.61
N SER A 23 -13.37 -3.31 -10.04
CA SER A 23 -14.80 -3.46 -10.26
C SER A 23 -15.32 -2.70 -11.47
N LEU A 24 -14.67 -1.60 -11.86
CA LEU A 24 -15.17 -0.79 -12.94
C LEU A 24 -14.46 -0.96 -14.22
N ASN A 25 -13.78 -1.81 -14.50
CA ASN A 25 -13.33 -2.07 -15.81
C ASN A 25 -13.05 -0.88 -16.62
N ASP A 26 -12.34 -0.01 -16.17
CA ASP A 26 -11.75 0.84 -17.08
C ASP A 26 -12.40 2.00 -17.70
N ALA A 27 -13.26 1.90 -18.45
CA ALA A 27 -13.72 3.00 -19.24
C ALA A 27 -13.98 4.21 -18.43
N SER A 28 -14.10 4.04 -17.17
CA SER A 28 -14.46 5.14 -16.37
C SER A 28 -13.32 5.85 -15.80
N HIS A 29 -12.19 5.73 -16.34
CA HIS A 29 -11.11 6.47 -15.84
C HIS A 29 -11.43 7.90 -15.94
N SER A 30 -11.89 8.45 -14.91
CA SER A 30 -12.22 9.82 -14.93
C SER A 30 -10.96 10.63 -14.92
N ILE A 31 -11.11 11.83 -15.32
CA ILE A 31 -10.03 12.76 -15.43
C ILE A 31 -9.41 13.06 -14.09
N GLY A 32 -10.16 12.93 -13.02
CA GLY A 32 -9.65 13.26 -11.70
C GLY A 32 -8.67 12.26 -11.13
N ASP A 33 -8.42 11.17 -11.84
CA ASP A 33 -7.59 10.11 -11.30
C ASP A 33 -6.09 10.36 -11.37
N SER A 34 -5.64 11.40 -12.05
CA SER A 34 -4.20 11.58 -12.26
C SER A 34 -3.44 11.79 -10.95
N ALA A 35 -4.02 12.52 -10.00
CA ALA A 35 -3.35 12.73 -8.73
C ALA A 35 -3.23 11.45 -7.93
N VAL A 36 -4.31 10.66 -7.94
CA VAL A 36 -4.30 9.37 -7.25
C VAL A 36 -3.34 8.42 -7.91
N ARG A 37 -3.29 8.42 -9.24
CA ARG A 37 -2.37 7.57 -9.97
C ARG A 37 -0.93 7.91 -9.64
N GLN A 38 -0.60 9.18 -9.53
CA GLN A 38 0.75 9.58 -9.13
C GLN A 38 1.08 9.12 -7.73
N LEU A 39 0.11 9.18 -6.84
CA LEU A 39 0.28 8.68 -5.49
C LEU A 39 0.56 7.18 -5.49
N VAL A 40 -0.22 6.42 -6.26
CA VAL A 40 -0.04 4.97 -6.36
C VAL A 40 1.35 4.65 -6.90
N GLU A 41 1.79 5.35 -7.94
CA GLU A 41 3.10 5.12 -8.51
C GLU A 41 4.21 5.42 -7.52
N LYS A 42 4.06 6.48 -6.74
CA LYS A 42 5.05 6.84 -5.73
C LYS A 42 5.23 5.70 -4.71
N TYR A 43 4.12 5.19 -4.21
CA TYR A 43 4.17 4.11 -3.23
C TYR A 43 4.66 2.80 -3.85
N ASN A 44 4.26 2.53 -5.07
CA ASN A 44 4.72 1.32 -5.75
C ASN A 44 6.22 1.33 -5.98
N ARG A 45 6.79 2.47 -6.31
CA ARG A 45 8.23 2.56 -6.47
C ARG A 45 8.95 2.33 -5.14
N ALA A 46 8.43 2.88 -4.07
CA ALA A 46 9.04 2.71 -2.76
C ALA A 46 8.99 1.27 -2.28
N ILE A 47 7.88 0.59 -2.55
CA ILE A 47 7.71 -0.77 -2.04
C ILE A 47 8.56 -1.79 -2.80
N ARG A 48 8.97 -1.48 -4.02
CA ARG A 48 9.76 -2.41 -4.82
C ARG A 48 11.09 -2.76 -4.17
N VAL A 49 11.64 -1.87 -3.38
CA VAL A 49 12.93 -2.10 -2.73
C VAL A 49 12.77 -2.44 -1.25
N ALA A 50 11.56 -2.73 -0.83
CA ALA A 50 11.29 -3.09 0.56
C ALA A 50 11.67 -4.54 0.82
N PRO A 51 11.84 -4.90 2.10
CA PRO A 51 11.96 -6.31 2.43
C PRO A 51 10.78 -7.11 1.87
N LEU A 52 11.06 -8.32 1.43
CA LEU A 52 10.07 -9.12 0.73
C LEU A 52 8.76 -9.28 1.51
N ARG A 53 8.84 -9.43 2.81
CA ARG A 53 7.64 -9.61 3.62
C ARG A 53 6.74 -8.37 3.59
N LEU A 54 7.34 -7.20 3.62
CA LEU A 54 6.55 -5.96 3.53
C LEU A 54 5.97 -5.78 2.13
N TYR A 55 6.72 -6.14 1.13
CA TYR A 55 6.23 -6.12 -0.24
C TYR A 55 5.00 -7.00 -0.39
N ASP A 56 5.08 -8.23 0.12
CA ASP A 56 3.97 -9.18 0.01
C ASP A 56 2.73 -8.68 0.74
N ILE A 57 2.91 -8.13 1.94
CA ILE A 57 1.79 -7.59 2.70
C ILE A 57 1.13 -6.45 1.94
N TYR A 58 1.92 -5.54 1.41
CA TYR A 58 1.38 -4.41 0.66
C TYR A 58 0.62 -4.90 -0.57
N ALA A 59 1.24 -5.78 -1.34
CA ALA A 59 0.62 -6.26 -2.57
C ALA A 59 -0.68 -7.01 -2.31
N CYS A 60 -0.70 -7.85 -1.30
CA CYS A 60 -1.89 -8.66 -1.03
C CYS A 60 -3.03 -7.82 -0.45
N LEU A 61 -2.73 -6.93 0.49
CA LEU A 61 -3.79 -6.18 1.14
C LEU A 61 -4.26 -4.99 0.33
N TYR A 62 -3.36 -4.23 -0.25
CA TYR A 62 -3.73 -2.96 -0.88
C TYR A 62 -3.95 -3.09 -2.37
N VAL A 63 -3.20 -3.92 -3.05
CA VAL A 63 -3.37 -4.09 -4.49
C VAL A 63 -4.43 -5.14 -4.80
N ARG A 64 -4.31 -6.31 -4.18
CA ARG A 64 -5.25 -7.41 -4.47
C ARG A 64 -6.51 -7.38 -3.62
N GLY A 65 -6.47 -6.64 -2.51
CA GLY A 65 -7.66 -6.50 -1.68
C GLY A 65 -7.99 -7.71 -0.83
N GLN A 66 -7.02 -8.52 -0.51
CA GLN A 66 -7.26 -9.66 0.36
C GLN A 66 -7.47 -9.22 1.80
N THR A 67 -8.22 -10.00 2.56
CA THR A 67 -8.39 -9.71 3.98
C THR A 67 -7.17 -10.21 4.74
N GLN A 68 -7.01 -9.71 5.97
CA GLN A 68 -5.93 -10.18 6.82
C GLN A 68 -6.04 -11.67 7.09
N GLU A 69 -7.26 -12.16 7.22
CA GLU A 69 -7.50 -13.57 7.48
C GLU A 69 -7.09 -14.44 6.28
N GLU A 70 -7.47 -14.01 5.08
CA GLU A 70 -7.07 -14.71 3.87
C GLU A 70 -5.54 -14.75 3.74
N LEU A 71 -4.92 -13.63 4.04
CA LEU A 71 -3.49 -13.51 3.92
C LEU A 71 -2.76 -14.42 4.93
N ALA A 72 -3.25 -14.44 6.16
CA ALA A 72 -2.66 -15.31 7.18
C ALA A 72 -2.75 -16.78 6.76
N TYR A 73 -3.88 -17.15 6.20
CA TYR A 73 -4.07 -18.52 5.74
C TYR A 73 -3.11 -18.86 4.59
N GLU A 74 -3.05 -17.99 3.58
CA GLU A 74 -2.23 -18.24 2.40
C GLU A 74 -0.75 -18.31 2.70
N LEU A 75 -0.28 -17.42 3.55
CA LEU A 75 1.15 -17.34 3.85
C LEU A 75 1.55 -18.19 5.06
N SER A 76 0.57 -18.82 5.69
CA SER A 76 0.80 -19.62 6.90
C SER A 76 1.40 -18.79 8.02
N TYR A 77 0.99 -17.54 8.12
CA TYR A 77 1.40 -16.66 9.20
C TYR A 77 0.30 -16.56 10.25
N THR A 78 0.67 -16.25 11.48
CA THR A 78 -0.33 -16.01 12.51
C THR A 78 -0.96 -14.63 12.29
N PRO A 79 -2.21 -14.45 12.75
CA PRO A 79 -2.82 -13.12 12.65
C PRO A 79 -2.03 -12.04 13.35
N GLN A 80 -1.39 -12.37 14.48
CA GLN A 80 -0.56 -11.41 15.19
C GLN A 80 0.63 -10.96 14.34
N TYR A 81 1.24 -11.90 13.63
CA TYR A 81 2.39 -11.55 12.80
C TYR A 81 1.95 -10.68 11.62
N ILE A 82 0.80 -10.97 11.04
CA ILE A 82 0.25 -10.15 9.97
C ILE A 82 0.04 -8.71 10.45
N ARG A 83 -0.57 -8.56 11.63
CA ARG A 83 -0.80 -7.23 12.19
C ARG A 83 0.52 -6.49 12.45
N LYS A 84 1.52 -7.23 12.92
CA LYS A 84 2.83 -6.64 13.13
C LYS A 84 3.43 -6.10 11.83
N LEU A 85 3.35 -6.88 10.76
CA LEU A 85 3.86 -6.45 9.46
C LEU A 85 3.09 -5.24 8.93
N ILE A 86 1.78 -5.25 9.10
CA ILE A 86 0.96 -4.12 8.66
C ILE A 86 1.38 -2.85 9.40
N SER A 87 1.64 -2.97 10.70
CA SER A 87 2.03 -1.80 11.49
C SER A 87 3.40 -1.27 11.10
N GLN A 88 4.23 -2.09 10.46
CA GLN A 88 5.55 -1.65 10.02
C GLN A 88 5.52 -0.88 8.70
N LEU A 89 4.45 -1.02 7.93
CA LEU A 89 4.36 -0.35 6.63
C LEU A 89 4.45 1.18 6.73
N PRO A 90 3.67 1.83 7.59
CA PRO A 90 3.77 3.29 7.66
C PRO A 90 5.18 3.77 8.02
N SER A 91 5.86 3.08 8.94
CA SER A 91 7.21 3.45 9.30
C SER A 91 8.17 3.26 8.13
N TYR A 92 8.01 2.18 7.39
CA TYR A 92 8.85 1.93 6.23
C TYR A 92 8.71 3.06 5.21
N PHE A 93 7.48 3.40 4.86
CA PHE A 93 7.25 4.44 3.87
C PHE A 93 7.71 5.79 4.38
N LYS A 94 7.48 6.08 5.65
CA LYS A 94 7.90 7.34 6.23
C LYS A 94 9.41 7.51 6.11
N ASN A 95 10.15 6.48 6.49
CA ASN A 95 11.60 6.53 6.41
C ASN A 95 12.08 6.64 4.97
N LYS A 96 11.45 5.90 4.08
CA LYS A 96 11.85 5.90 2.68
C LYS A 96 11.65 7.26 2.02
N PHE A 97 10.48 7.86 2.25
CA PHE A 97 10.19 9.16 1.65
C PHE A 97 11.01 10.27 2.27
N ASN A 98 11.29 10.20 3.58
CA ASN A 98 12.11 11.21 4.23
C ASN A 98 13.57 11.10 3.81
N GLU A 99 14.05 9.91 3.53
CA GLU A 99 15.39 9.74 2.96
C GLU A 99 15.52 10.52 1.66
N THR A 100 14.54 10.40 0.81
CA THR A 100 14.55 11.05 -0.49
C THR A 100 14.54 12.55 -0.34
N GLU A 101 13.84 13.06 0.65
CA GLU A 101 13.74 14.49 0.85
C GLU A 101 15.03 15.11 1.38
N VAL A 102 15.84 14.34 2.08
CA VAL A 102 17.05 14.86 2.69
C VAL A 102 18.16 15.08 1.68
N THR A 103 18.09 14.44 0.56
CA THR A 103 19.07 14.68 -0.49
C THR A 103 18.65 15.85 -1.38
#